data_7827dad025d6cce790b094ed24b22211
#
_entry.id   7827dad025d6cce790b094ed24b22211
#
_cell.length_a   1.000
_cell.length_b   1.000
_cell.length_c   1.000
_cell.angle_alpha   90.00
_cell.angle_beta   90.00
_cell.angle_gamma   90.00
#
_symmetry.space_group_name_H-M   'P 1'
#
loop_
_entity.id
_entity.type
_entity.pdbx_description
1 polymer ?
#
loop_
_entity_poly.entity_id
_entity_poly.type
_entity_poly.pdbx_seq_one_letter_code
_entity_poly.pdbx_strand_id
1 'polypeptide(L)'
;MASSLRSNGKTSPKAKPAKAKAAKTSNGGASHAASREGQGRDYSIAAVDRALDLLEALARVGPAPLAVLAETAGCTRTAGFRLLRTLQARGFAIQDDARGLWRLGARWGVLGRAAAEQGALAATAMPILASLGKATGENAYLRVRDGMESETVAIFQTDPALRLYTEVGKRGPLHAGSSRLLLAHAPEAVQTQVLAQRLSRYTPATRTDSAWIAADLQRIRTRGYLITADEVVAGAVSVAAPVRDASGQVVAILYVGAPSMRMRPPRPRSLVPAVIDAAAKLSQALGAVGSKPAAAGQDDAPSPSWPVGVPPIEAARPHSIFR
;
A
#
# COMPACT_ATOMS: atom_id res chain seq x y z
N MET A 1 -0.76 -79.89 29.94
CA MET A 1 0.50 -80.54 30.31
C MET A 1 1.55 -79.45 30.30
N ALA A 2 1.91 -79.06 31.45
CA ALA A 2 3.20 -79.16 32.13
C ALA A 2 4.16 -78.05 31.65
N SER A 3 4.37 -77.04 32.43
CA SER A 3 5.34 -76.97 33.56
C SER A 3 6.72 -76.55 33.02
N SER A 4 7.45 -75.58 33.46
CA SER A 4 7.85 -75.20 34.81
C SER A 4 9.00 -74.18 34.69
N LEU A 5 8.95 -73.06 35.36
CA LEU A 5 9.78 -72.65 36.50
C LEU A 5 11.19 -72.07 36.28
N ARG A 6 11.32 -70.86 36.80
CA ARG A 6 12.33 -70.28 37.71
C ARG A 6 13.71 -69.94 37.10
N SER A 7 14.43 -68.86 37.49
CA SER A 7 14.54 -68.07 38.73
C SER A 7 15.46 -66.87 38.45
N ASN A 8 15.13 -65.76 39.01
CA ASN A 8 15.80 -65.07 40.12
C ASN A 8 17.29 -64.68 39.95
N GLY A 9 17.55 -63.38 40.06
CA GLY A 9 18.88 -62.84 40.32
C GLY A 9 18.88 -61.33 40.50
N LYS A 10 18.61 -60.90 41.73
CA LYS A 10 18.82 -59.52 42.27
C LYS A 10 20.31 -59.12 42.14
N THR A 11 20.61 -57.84 41.93
CA THR A 11 21.32 -56.98 42.91
C THR A 11 21.52 -55.57 42.37
N SER A 12 21.05 -54.60 43.15
CA SER A 12 21.51 -53.19 43.18
C SER A 12 22.76 -53.07 44.06
N PRO A 13 23.26 -51.90 44.38
CA PRO A 13 23.61 -50.64 43.69
C PRO A 13 25.03 -50.15 44.05
N LYS A 14 25.56 -49.07 43.47
CA LYS A 14 26.59 -48.16 44.08
C LYS A 14 26.85 -47.00 43.12
N ALA A 15 26.58 -45.88 43.51
CA ALA A 15 27.13 -44.86 44.44
C ALA A 15 27.95 -43.82 43.68
N LYS A 16 27.51 -42.55 43.83
CA LYS A 16 28.20 -41.31 43.48
C LYS A 16 29.59 -41.20 44.16
N PRO A 17 30.44 -40.32 43.65
CA PRO A 17 30.84 -39.25 44.52
C PRO A 17 30.77 -37.84 43.90
N ALA A 18 30.81 -36.90 44.83
CA ALA A 18 30.59 -35.50 44.71
C ALA A 18 31.88 -34.69 44.64
N LYS A 19 31.71 -33.42 44.19
CA LYS A 19 32.39 -32.19 44.57
C LYS A 19 33.88 -31.98 44.27
N ALA A 20 34.15 -30.90 43.56
CA ALA A 20 35.10 -29.89 43.98
C ALA A 20 34.73 -28.51 43.50
N LYS A 21 34.60 -27.59 44.46
CA LYS A 21 34.55 -26.12 44.32
C LYS A 21 35.98 -25.62 44.14
N ALA A 22 36.19 -24.67 43.25
CA ALA A 22 37.26 -23.69 43.46
C ALA A 22 36.88 -22.36 42.82
N ALA A 23 37.26 -21.34 43.52
CA ALA A 23 36.80 -20.01 43.65
C ALA A 23 37.53 -18.99 42.74
N LYS A 24 36.85 -17.91 42.49
CA LYS A 24 37.25 -16.49 42.37
C LYS A 24 38.57 -16.12 41.72
N THR A 25 38.48 -15.29 40.68
CA THR A 25 39.13 -13.97 40.72
C THR A 25 38.40 -12.98 39.84
N SER A 26 38.17 -11.81 40.40
CA SER A 26 37.64 -10.58 39.84
C SER A 26 38.64 -9.93 38.90
N ASN A 27 38.24 -9.39 37.78
CA ASN A 27 38.72 -8.07 37.42
C ASN A 27 37.79 -7.39 36.42
N GLY A 28 37.55 -6.12 36.69
CA GLY A 28 36.63 -5.19 36.20
C GLY A 28 36.84 -4.66 34.78
N GLY A 29 35.88 -3.94 34.37
CA GLY A 29 36.07 -2.86 33.42
C GLY A 29 35.16 -2.88 32.21
N ALA A 30 34.34 -1.86 32.15
CA ALA A 30 33.76 -1.19 30.99
C ALA A 30 32.45 -1.72 30.44
N SER A 31 31.43 -1.00 30.87
CA SER A 31 30.15 -0.81 30.23
C SER A 31 30.23 -0.62 28.72
N HIS A 32 29.55 -1.45 27.97
CA HIS A 32 28.95 -1.04 26.72
C HIS A 32 27.46 -1.38 26.81
N ALA A 33 26.70 -0.35 27.16
CA ALA A 33 25.27 -0.33 26.93
C ALA A 33 25.02 -0.27 25.42
N ALA A 34 25.04 -1.44 24.78
CA ALA A 34 24.51 -1.59 23.43
C ALA A 34 22.99 -1.51 23.54
N SER A 35 22.48 -0.46 22.97
CA SER A 35 21.09 -0.12 22.75
C SER A 35 20.32 -1.36 22.30
N ARG A 36 19.33 -1.76 23.08
CA ARG A 36 18.26 -2.67 22.64
C ARG A 36 17.39 -1.87 21.68
N GLU A 37 17.81 -1.78 20.44
CA GLU A 37 16.94 -1.39 19.34
C GLU A 37 15.84 -2.45 19.22
N GLY A 38 14.60 -1.96 19.13
CA GLY A 38 13.39 -2.73 19.25
C GLY A 38 13.35 -3.97 18.37
N GLN A 39 13.14 -5.12 18.99
CA GLN A 39 12.61 -6.30 18.33
C GLN A 39 11.22 -5.94 17.81
N GLY A 40 11.12 -5.52 16.53
CA GLY A 40 9.86 -5.43 15.80
C GLY A 40 9.17 -6.79 15.96
N ARG A 41 7.91 -6.77 16.35
CA ARG A 41 7.10 -8.00 16.38
C ARG A 41 7.19 -8.64 15.02
N ASP A 42 7.75 -9.86 14.98
CA ASP A 42 7.76 -10.67 13.77
C ASP A 42 6.28 -11.07 13.47
N TYR A 43 5.72 -10.45 12.45
CA TYR A 43 4.38 -10.75 11.96
C TYR A 43 4.39 -11.79 10.84
N SER A 44 5.54 -12.45 10.59
CA SER A 44 5.63 -13.45 9.54
C SER A 44 4.79 -14.70 9.90
N ILE A 45 4.17 -15.27 8.88
CA ILE A 45 3.43 -16.52 8.98
C ILE A 45 4.27 -17.60 8.31
N ALA A 46 4.94 -18.43 9.10
CA ALA A 46 5.87 -19.43 8.62
C ALA A 46 5.34 -20.36 7.51
N ALA A 47 4.03 -20.58 7.42
CA ALA A 47 3.43 -21.35 6.35
C ALA A 47 3.41 -20.56 5.02
N VAL A 48 3.23 -19.23 5.08
CA VAL A 48 3.27 -18.37 3.91
C VAL A 48 4.71 -18.25 3.41
N ASP A 49 5.67 -18.01 4.30
CA ASP A 49 7.08 -17.93 3.95
C ASP A 49 7.54 -19.19 3.21
N ARG A 50 7.28 -20.39 3.78
CA ARG A 50 7.61 -21.65 3.12
C ARG A 50 6.91 -21.87 1.78
N ALA A 51 5.68 -21.33 1.61
CA ALA A 51 4.98 -21.42 0.33
C ALA A 51 5.66 -20.53 -0.71
N LEU A 52 6.13 -19.35 -0.32
CA LEU A 52 6.92 -18.46 -1.18
C LEU A 52 8.28 -19.07 -1.52
N ASP A 53 9.01 -19.64 -0.55
CA ASP A 53 10.27 -20.36 -0.79
C ASP A 53 10.12 -21.47 -1.84
N LEU A 54 9.04 -22.26 -1.76
CA LEU A 54 8.73 -23.30 -2.77
C LEU A 54 8.46 -22.72 -4.15
N LEU A 55 7.80 -21.58 -4.24
CA LEU A 55 7.53 -20.91 -5.51
C LEU A 55 8.79 -20.31 -6.11
N GLU A 56 9.67 -19.74 -5.29
CA GLU A 56 10.98 -19.28 -5.72
C GLU A 56 11.89 -20.44 -6.18
N ALA A 57 11.83 -21.58 -5.47
CA ALA A 57 12.50 -22.80 -5.89
C ALA A 57 12.01 -23.26 -7.26
N LEU A 58 10.67 -23.29 -7.49
CA LEU A 58 10.07 -23.62 -8.79
C LEU A 58 10.50 -22.66 -9.89
N ALA A 59 10.58 -21.36 -9.60
CA ALA A 59 11.00 -20.36 -10.57
C ALA A 59 12.48 -20.53 -10.96
N ARG A 60 13.33 -20.93 -10.00
CA ARG A 60 14.79 -21.08 -10.18
C ARG A 60 15.15 -22.38 -10.87
N VAL A 61 14.56 -23.50 -10.43
CA VAL A 61 14.92 -24.84 -10.88
C VAL A 61 14.15 -25.24 -12.15
N GLY A 62 12.98 -24.63 -12.38
CA GLY A 62 12.04 -25.06 -13.41
C GLY A 62 11.20 -26.27 -12.97
N PRO A 63 10.60 -27.02 -13.90
CA PRO A 63 9.80 -28.20 -13.57
C PRO A 63 10.65 -29.26 -12.84
N ALA A 64 10.25 -29.59 -11.61
CA ALA A 64 11.02 -30.49 -10.75
C ALA A 64 10.14 -31.39 -9.88
N PRO A 65 10.64 -32.56 -9.42
CA PRO A 65 9.94 -33.40 -8.47
C PRO A 65 9.91 -32.76 -7.08
N LEU A 66 8.89 -33.11 -6.29
CA LEU A 66 8.69 -32.61 -4.92
C LEU A 66 9.98 -32.71 -4.05
N ALA A 67 10.73 -33.77 -4.19
CA ALA A 67 11.95 -33.98 -3.39
C ALA A 67 12.97 -32.84 -3.56
N VAL A 68 13.24 -32.48 -4.82
CA VAL A 68 14.18 -31.41 -5.18
C VAL A 68 13.66 -30.04 -4.70
N LEU A 69 12.35 -29.78 -4.88
CA LEU A 69 11.74 -28.52 -4.45
C LEU A 69 11.75 -28.36 -2.93
N ALA A 70 11.43 -29.43 -2.19
CA ALA A 70 11.44 -29.41 -0.73
C ALA A 70 12.85 -29.18 -0.17
N GLU A 71 13.86 -29.81 -0.76
CA GLU A 71 15.26 -29.60 -0.41
C GLU A 71 15.71 -28.16 -0.71
N THR A 72 15.41 -27.67 -1.91
CA THR A 72 15.76 -26.30 -2.33
C THR A 72 15.08 -25.22 -1.46
N ALA A 73 13.84 -25.46 -1.02
CA ALA A 73 13.08 -24.57 -0.18
C ALA A 73 13.29 -24.80 1.33
N GLY A 74 14.22 -25.70 1.72
CA GLY A 74 14.52 -25.96 3.14
C GLY A 74 13.35 -26.51 3.95
N CYS A 75 12.41 -27.25 3.34
CA CYS A 75 11.24 -27.79 4.01
C CYS A 75 11.15 -29.32 3.91
N THR A 76 10.34 -29.94 4.79
CA THR A 76 10.09 -31.39 4.70
C THR A 76 9.20 -31.71 3.48
N ARG A 77 9.38 -32.89 2.89
CA ARG A 77 8.54 -33.36 1.76
C ARG A 77 7.05 -33.31 2.08
N THR A 78 6.66 -33.66 3.31
CA THR A 78 5.24 -33.64 3.74
C THR A 78 4.70 -32.20 3.76
N ALA A 79 5.46 -31.24 4.31
CA ALA A 79 5.07 -29.84 4.31
C ALA A 79 5.01 -29.27 2.88
N GLY A 80 6.06 -29.53 2.09
CA GLY A 80 6.14 -29.12 0.69
C GLY A 80 4.97 -29.65 -0.15
N PHE A 81 4.60 -30.93 0.02
CA PHE A 81 3.44 -31.50 -0.68
C PHE A 81 2.14 -30.79 -0.34
N ARG A 82 1.87 -30.55 0.96
CA ARG A 82 0.65 -29.85 1.39
C ARG A 82 0.58 -28.43 0.86
N LEU A 83 1.69 -27.71 0.87
CA LEU A 83 1.78 -26.35 0.34
C LEU A 83 1.59 -26.34 -1.19
N LEU A 84 2.25 -27.22 -1.94
CA LEU A 84 2.09 -27.33 -3.38
C LEU A 84 0.66 -27.70 -3.79
N ARG A 85 -0.02 -28.59 -3.06
CA ARG A 85 -1.44 -28.91 -3.28
C ARG A 85 -2.35 -27.70 -3.04
N THR A 86 -2.06 -26.90 -2.02
CA THR A 86 -2.78 -25.65 -1.76
C THR A 86 -2.55 -24.65 -2.90
N LEU A 87 -1.30 -24.48 -3.33
CA LEU A 87 -0.94 -23.61 -4.46
C LEU A 87 -1.58 -24.10 -5.78
N GLN A 88 -1.66 -25.41 -5.98
CA GLN A 88 -2.33 -26.00 -7.13
C GLN A 88 -3.84 -25.73 -7.15
N ALA A 89 -4.51 -25.89 -6.00
CA ALA A 89 -5.93 -25.57 -5.86
C ALA A 89 -6.24 -24.09 -6.17
N ARG A 90 -5.25 -23.21 -6.02
CA ARG A 90 -5.34 -21.77 -6.31
C ARG A 90 -4.78 -21.38 -7.68
N GLY A 91 -4.30 -22.35 -8.48
CA GLY A 91 -3.75 -22.13 -9.83
C GLY A 91 -2.33 -21.55 -9.86
N PHE A 92 -1.61 -21.53 -8.73
CA PHE A 92 -0.23 -21.05 -8.62
C PHE A 92 0.81 -22.12 -8.93
N ALA A 93 0.47 -23.40 -8.75
CA ALA A 93 1.30 -24.53 -9.14
C ALA A 93 0.47 -25.53 -9.97
N ILE A 94 1.13 -26.34 -10.79
CA ILE A 94 0.52 -27.43 -11.55
C ILE A 94 1.43 -28.64 -11.39
N GLN A 95 0.85 -29.81 -11.12
CA GLN A 95 1.53 -31.08 -11.16
C GLN A 95 1.29 -31.74 -12.51
N ASP A 96 2.35 -32.20 -13.16
CA ASP A 96 2.28 -33.13 -14.30
C ASP A 96 2.21 -34.55 -13.73
N ASP A 97 1.02 -35.11 -13.72
CA ASP A 97 0.76 -36.41 -13.11
C ASP A 97 1.52 -37.56 -13.83
N ALA A 98 1.81 -37.43 -15.13
CA ALA A 98 2.54 -38.43 -15.89
C ALA A 98 4.04 -38.48 -15.52
N ARG A 99 4.61 -37.32 -15.14
CA ARG A 99 6.05 -37.21 -14.85
C ARG A 99 6.32 -36.96 -13.37
N GLY A 100 5.30 -36.69 -12.55
CA GLY A 100 5.45 -36.36 -11.14
C GLY A 100 6.13 -35.01 -10.90
N LEU A 101 6.21 -34.14 -11.93
CA LEU A 101 6.91 -32.87 -11.86
C LEU A 101 5.93 -31.74 -11.52
N TRP A 102 6.38 -30.83 -10.66
CA TRP A 102 5.67 -29.59 -10.36
C TRP A 102 6.24 -28.45 -11.22
N ARG A 103 5.36 -27.54 -11.64
CA ARG A 103 5.71 -26.31 -12.38
C ARG A 103 4.85 -25.14 -11.95
N LEU A 104 5.27 -23.92 -12.26
CA LEU A 104 4.47 -22.72 -12.01
C LEU A 104 3.15 -22.77 -12.80
N GLY A 105 2.07 -22.34 -12.15
CA GLY A 105 0.74 -22.24 -12.75
C GLY A 105 0.52 -20.91 -13.50
N ALA A 106 -0.52 -20.85 -14.32
CA ALA A 106 -0.81 -19.68 -15.17
C ALA A 106 -1.17 -18.41 -14.36
N ARG A 107 -1.58 -18.57 -13.10
CA ARG A 107 -1.96 -17.44 -12.22
C ARG A 107 -0.84 -16.42 -12.05
N TRP A 108 0.41 -16.85 -12.10
CA TRP A 108 1.58 -15.97 -12.04
C TRP A 108 1.68 -14.99 -13.20
N GLY A 109 1.29 -15.43 -14.41
CA GLY A 109 1.25 -14.53 -15.57
C GLY A 109 0.23 -13.40 -15.40
N VAL A 110 -0.89 -13.68 -14.73
CA VAL A 110 -1.92 -12.67 -14.44
C VAL A 110 -1.41 -11.65 -13.41
N LEU A 111 -0.84 -12.14 -12.29
CA LEU A 111 -0.31 -11.25 -11.25
C LEU A 111 0.92 -10.48 -11.74
N GLY A 112 1.80 -11.12 -12.52
CA GLY A 112 2.98 -10.48 -13.10
C GLY A 112 2.62 -9.34 -14.05
N ARG A 113 1.60 -9.52 -14.90
CA ARG A 113 1.09 -8.42 -15.74
C ARG A 113 0.53 -7.29 -14.90
N ALA A 114 -0.33 -7.59 -13.94
CA ALA A 114 -0.89 -6.57 -13.05
C ALA A 114 0.20 -5.80 -12.29
N ALA A 115 1.22 -6.50 -11.78
CA ALA A 115 2.36 -5.86 -11.12
C ALA A 115 3.20 -5.01 -12.08
N ALA A 116 3.43 -5.49 -13.31
CA ALA A 116 4.16 -4.76 -14.34
C ALA A 116 3.39 -3.50 -14.78
N GLU A 117 2.08 -3.60 -14.96
CA GLU A 117 1.22 -2.47 -15.31
C GLU A 117 1.23 -1.40 -14.21
N GLN A 118 1.17 -1.80 -12.94
CA GLN A 118 1.29 -0.88 -11.81
C GLN A 118 2.67 -0.25 -11.73
N GLY A 119 3.72 -1.03 -11.93
CA GLY A 119 5.10 -0.53 -11.96
C GLY A 119 5.40 0.37 -13.15
N ALA A 120 4.90 0.03 -14.34
CA ALA A 120 5.05 0.85 -15.54
C ALA A 120 4.36 2.20 -15.41
N LEU A 121 3.17 2.24 -14.83
CA LEU A 121 2.43 3.47 -14.58
C LEU A 121 3.22 4.41 -13.64
N ALA A 122 3.74 3.89 -12.53
CA ALA A 122 4.53 4.67 -11.58
C ALA A 122 5.84 5.18 -12.21
N ALA A 123 6.56 4.32 -12.95
CA ALA A 123 7.81 4.69 -13.62
C ALA A 123 7.58 5.78 -14.68
N THR A 124 6.51 5.67 -15.49
CA THR A 124 6.12 6.67 -16.49
C THR A 124 5.70 7.99 -15.82
N ALA A 125 5.04 7.92 -14.68
CA ALA A 125 4.55 9.10 -13.97
C ALA A 125 5.66 9.87 -13.24
N MET A 126 6.70 9.22 -12.73
CA MET A 126 7.71 9.86 -11.89
C MET A 126 8.36 11.11 -12.49
N PRO A 127 8.84 11.16 -13.75
CA PRO A 127 9.40 12.37 -14.33
C PRO A 127 8.36 13.51 -14.46
N ILE A 128 7.09 13.17 -14.70
CA ILE A 128 6.00 14.15 -14.81
C ILE A 128 5.64 14.70 -13.42
N LEU A 129 5.54 13.83 -12.41
CA LEU A 129 5.34 14.24 -11.02
C LEU A 129 6.49 15.14 -10.53
N ALA A 130 7.73 14.78 -10.86
CA ALA A 130 8.90 15.58 -10.51
C ALA A 130 8.86 16.98 -11.16
N SER A 131 8.49 17.06 -12.43
CA SER A 131 8.33 18.33 -13.14
C SER A 131 7.23 19.18 -12.49
N LEU A 132 6.07 18.58 -12.23
CA LEU A 132 4.94 19.27 -11.59
C LEU A 132 5.29 19.75 -10.19
N GLY A 133 5.89 18.88 -9.37
CA GLY A 133 6.28 19.22 -8.01
C GLY A 133 7.27 20.36 -7.96
N LYS A 134 8.29 20.36 -8.83
CA LYS A 134 9.26 21.46 -8.95
C LYS A 134 8.60 22.77 -9.41
N ALA A 135 7.67 22.70 -10.37
CA ALA A 135 6.99 23.87 -10.90
C ALA A 135 6.01 24.50 -9.88
N THR A 136 5.38 23.69 -9.06
CA THR A 136 4.38 24.14 -8.07
C THR A 136 4.97 24.43 -6.69
N GLY A 137 6.14 23.85 -6.38
CA GLY A 137 6.72 23.85 -5.04
C GLY A 137 5.96 22.97 -4.05
N GLU A 138 5.10 22.08 -4.53
CA GLU A 138 4.26 21.21 -3.68
C GLU A 138 4.45 19.74 -4.04
N ASN A 139 4.14 18.84 -3.11
CA ASN A 139 4.22 17.42 -3.37
C ASN A 139 3.22 17.00 -4.44
N ALA A 140 3.66 16.15 -5.37
CA ALA A 140 2.85 15.60 -6.44
C ALA A 140 2.68 14.09 -6.27
N TYR A 141 1.48 13.62 -6.55
CA TYR A 141 1.05 12.26 -6.25
C TYR A 141 0.33 11.63 -7.44
N LEU A 142 0.48 10.32 -7.56
CA LEU A 142 -0.35 9.50 -8.44
C LEU A 142 -1.14 8.51 -7.59
N ARG A 143 -2.45 8.41 -7.84
CA ARG A 143 -3.34 7.49 -7.14
C ARG A 143 -4.22 6.75 -8.11
N VAL A 144 -4.41 5.45 -7.87
CA VAL A 144 -5.29 4.58 -8.65
C VAL A 144 -6.50 4.14 -7.82
N ARG A 145 -7.51 3.61 -8.48
CA ARG A 145 -8.60 2.88 -7.82
C ARG A 145 -8.22 1.39 -7.72
N ASP A 146 -8.38 0.84 -6.54
CA ASP A 146 -8.28 -0.59 -6.28
C ASP A 146 -9.56 -1.08 -5.58
N GLY A 147 -10.41 -1.75 -6.34
CA GLY A 147 -11.73 -2.15 -5.86
C GLY A 147 -12.59 -0.96 -5.43
N MET A 148 -12.92 -0.91 -4.15
CA MET A 148 -13.74 0.11 -3.50
C MET A 148 -12.93 1.21 -2.79
N GLU A 149 -11.62 1.16 -2.92
CA GLU A 149 -10.68 2.11 -2.32
C GLU A 149 -9.78 2.74 -3.39
N SER A 150 -9.00 3.70 -2.97
CA SER A 150 -7.92 4.27 -3.77
C SER A 150 -6.58 3.95 -3.14
N GLU A 151 -5.53 3.84 -3.95
CA GLU A 151 -4.17 3.58 -3.50
C GLU A 151 -3.20 4.57 -4.11
N THR A 152 -2.24 5.06 -3.32
CA THR A 152 -1.15 5.90 -3.79
C THR A 152 -0.05 5.02 -4.38
N VAL A 153 0.24 5.20 -5.68
CA VAL A 153 1.22 4.36 -6.41
C VAL A 153 2.52 5.08 -6.74
N ALA A 154 2.54 6.41 -6.71
CA ALA A 154 3.77 7.19 -6.87
C ALA A 154 3.68 8.53 -6.14
N ILE A 155 4.82 9.02 -5.66
CA ILE A 155 4.95 10.28 -4.93
C ILE A 155 6.23 10.97 -5.35
N PHE A 156 6.15 12.27 -5.69
CA PHE A 156 7.29 13.16 -5.74
C PHE A 156 7.20 14.16 -4.59
N GLN A 157 8.21 14.18 -3.73
CA GLN A 157 8.30 15.07 -2.57
C GLN A 157 9.23 16.24 -2.88
N THR A 158 8.79 17.46 -2.56
CA THR A 158 9.57 18.70 -2.82
C THR A 158 10.37 19.16 -1.62
N ASP A 159 9.73 19.32 -0.44
CA ASP A 159 10.35 19.86 0.76
C ASP A 159 10.04 18.96 1.97
N PRO A 160 11.06 18.56 2.75
CA PRO A 160 10.87 17.76 3.94
C PRO A 160 10.29 18.52 5.14
N ALA A 161 10.42 19.87 5.20
CA ALA A 161 10.18 20.62 6.43
C ALA A 161 8.70 20.70 6.86
N LEU A 162 7.75 20.79 5.91
CA LEU A 162 6.31 20.79 6.21
C LEU A 162 5.55 20.11 5.06
N ARG A 163 5.14 18.87 5.23
CA ARG A 163 4.49 18.08 4.20
C ARG A 163 3.27 17.32 4.73
N LEU A 164 2.31 17.08 3.84
CA LEU A 164 1.31 16.06 4.09
C LEU A 164 1.99 14.69 3.98
N TYR A 165 1.97 13.95 5.09
CA TYR A 165 2.55 12.62 5.09
C TYR A 165 1.63 11.64 4.38
N THR A 166 2.17 10.96 3.38
CA THR A 166 1.59 9.77 2.77
C THR A 166 2.72 8.92 2.19
N GLU A 167 2.46 7.68 1.92
CA GLU A 167 3.42 6.71 1.39
C GLU A 167 2.82 5.96 0.20
N VAL A 168 3.67 5.36 -0.62
CA VAL A 168 3.25 4.44 -1.66
C VAL A 168 2.60 3.22 -1.00
N GLY A 169 1.49 2.73 -1.56
CA GLY A 169 0.66 1.69 -0.95
C GLY A 169 -0.42 2.21 0.00
N LYS A 170 -0.39 3.50 0.37
CA LYS A 170 -1.42 4.08 1.25
C LYS A 170 -2.78 4.06 0.59
N ARG A 171 -3.71 3.36 1.23
CA ARG A 171 -5.12 3.28 0.84
C ARG A 171 -5.94 4.43 1.41
N GLY A 172 -7.03 4.75 0.73
CA GLY A 172 -7.95 5.79 1.15
C GLY A 172 -9.35 5.65 0.55
N PRO A 173 -10.32 6.39 1.10
CA PRO A 173 -11.72 6.29 0.66
C PRO A 173 -11.91 6.86 -0.75
N LEU A 174 -12.88 6.31 -1.49
CA LEU A 174 -13.27 6.88 -2.79
C LEU A 174 -14.25 8.07 -2.67
N HIS A 175 -15.01 8.15 -1.58
CA HIS A 175 -16.04 9.18 -1.43
C HIS A 175 -15.52 10.56 -0.98
N ALA A 176 -14.27 10.65 -0.51
CA ALA A 176 -13.72 11.87 0.09
C ALA A 176 -12.34 12.24 -0.48
N GLY A 177 -12.00 13.50 -0.41
CA GLY A 177 -10.73 14.05 -0.88
C GLY A 177 -10.56 13.92 -2.39
N SER A 178 -9.32 13.97 -2.87
CA SER A 178 -8.97 13.85 -4.29
C SER A 178 -9.47 12.56 -4.94
N SER A 179 -9.62 11.49 -4.16
CA SER A 179 -10.09 10.18 -4.65
C SER A 179 -11.53 10.19 -5.16
N ARG A 180 -12.34 11.20 -4.78
CA ARG A 180 -13.68 11.36 -5.33
C ARG A 180 -13.66 11.56 -6.85
N LEU A 181 -12.56 12.05 -7.42
CA LEU A 181 -12.37 12.11 -8.87
C LEU A 181 -12.26 10.71 -9.49
N LEU A 182 -11.61 9.75 -8.82
CA LEU A 182 -11.62 8.34 -9.25
C LEU A 182 -13.04 7.75 -9.21
N LEU A 183 -13.79 8.04 -8.15
CA LEU A 183 -15.18 7.60 -8.04
C LEU A 183 -16.05 8.20 -9.15
N ALA A 184 -15.83 9.45 -9.51
CA ALA A 184 -16.58 10.12 -10.58
C ALA A 184 -16.44 9.41 -11.93
N HIS A 185 -15.33 8.76 -12.17
CA HIS A 185 -15.04 8.04 -13.41
C HIS A 185 -15.08 6.50 -13.26
N ALA A 186 -15.42 5.99 -12.08
CA ALA A 186 -15.59 4.56 -11.86
C ALA A 186 -16.87 4.03 -12.54
N PRO A 187 -16.96 2.71 -12.83
CA PRO A 187 -18.19 2.07 -13.29
C PRO A 187 -19.37 2.39 -12.34
N GLU A 188 -20.58 2.52 -12.89
CA GLU A 188 -21.79 2.85 -12.15
C GLU A 188 -22.04 1.88 -10.98
N ALA A 189 -21.78 0.60 -11.18
CA ALA A 189 -21.89 -0.41 -10.12
C ALA A 189 -20.99 -0.09 -8.92
N VAL A 190 -19.77 0.40 -9.16
CA VAL A 190 -18.84 0.82 -8.09
C VAL A 190 -19.36 2.08 -7.39
N GLN A 191 -19.84 3.08 -8.15
CA GLN A 191 -20.41 4.30 -7.57
C GLN A 191 -21.59 3.96 -6.66
N THR A 192 -22.54 3.15 -7.14
CA THR A 192 -23.71 2.69 -6.38
C THR A 192 -23.29 1.96 -5.12
N GLN A 193 -22.34 1.04 -5.24
CA GLN A 193 -21.86 0.24 -4.11
C GLN A 193 -21.14 1.09 -3.05
N VAL A 194 -20.33 2.07 -3.46
CA VAL A 194 -19.69 3.02 -2.52
C VAL A 194 -20.72 3.87 -1.82
N LEU A 195 -21.69 4.42 -2.56
CA LEU A 195 -22.70 5.33 -2.02
C LEU A 195 -23.78 4.64 -1.16
N ALA A 196 -23.95 3.32 -1.32
CA ALA A 196 -24.84 2.51 -0.49
C ALA A 196 -24.24 2.16 0.89
N GLN A 197 -22.94 2.36 1.08
CA GLN A 197 -22.27 2.08 2.35
C GLN A 197 -22.47 3.24 3.34
N ARG A 198 -22.24 2.94 4.63
CA ARG A 198 -22.07 3.99 5.63
C ARG A 198 -20.76 4.72 5.38
N LEU A 199 -20.83 5.93 4.85
CA LEU A 199 -19.65 6.73 4.53
C LEU A 199 -18.97 7.26 5.79
N SER A 200 -17.68 6.99 5.93
CA SER A 200 -16.88 7.41 7.08
C SER A 200 -16.62 8.91 7.04
N ARG A 201 -16.75 9.56 8.19
CA ARG A 201 -16.37 10.96 8.39
C ARG A 201 -14.96 11.01 8.97
N TYR A 202 -14.01 11.60 8.23
CA TYR A 202 -12.61 11.74 8.66
C TYR A 202 -12.35 13.06 9.35
N THR A 203 -13.07 14.10 8.93
CA THR A 203 -13.01 15.47 9.49
C THR A 203 -14.42 16.07 9.51
N PRO A 204 -14.62 17.19 10.17
CA PRO A 204 -15.89 17.94 10.06
C PRO A 204 -16.25 18.34 8.63
N ALA A 205 -15.26 18.51 7.74
CA ALA A 205 -15.46 18.89 6.33
C ALA A 205 -15.76 17.69 5.42
N THR A 206 -15.61 16.44 5.89
CA THR A 206 -15.93 15.25 5.09
C THR A 206 -17.40 15.22 4.72
N ARG A 207 -17.68 15.15 3.42
CA ARG A 207 -19.04 14.96 2.91
C ARG A 207 -19.42 13.48 3.02
N THR A 208 -20.55 13.20 3.67
CA THR A 208 -21.08 11.84 3.88
C THR A 208 -22.52 11.68 3.38
N ASP A 209 -23.10 12.73 2.78
CA ASP A 209 -24.39 12.68 2.12
C ASP A 209 -24.24 12.07 0.73
N SER A 210 -24.81 10.87 0.54
CA SER A 210 -24.70 10.12 -0.72
C SER A 210 -25.33 10.84 -1.90
N ALA A 211 -26.45 11.54 -1.70
CA ALA A 211 -27.14 12.29 -2.76
C ALA A 211 -26.29 13.50 -3.20
N TRP A 212 -25.72 14.23 -2.24
CA TRP A 212 -24.80 15.33 -2.53
C TRP A 212 -23.57 14.83 -3.30
N ILE A 213 -22.98 13.71 -2.86
CA ILE A 213 -21.81 13.12 -3.54
C ILE A 213 -22.17 12.70 -4.96
N ALA A 214 -23.29 12.00 -5.18
CA ALA A 214 -23.75 11.60 -6.51
C ALA A 214 -23.86 12.80 -7.46
N ALA A 215 -24.45 13.90 -7.01
CA ALA A 215 -24.52 15.14 -7.78
C ALA A 215 -23.14 15.75 -8.04
N ASP A 216 -22.22 15.66 -7.06
CA ASP A 216 -20.85 16.18 -7.21
C ASP A 216 -20.01 15.36 -8.20
N LEU A 217 -20.23 14.03 -8.27
CA LEU A 217 -19.57 13.19 -9.29
C LEU A 217 -19.88 13.67 -10.72
N GLN A 218 -21.09 14.13 -10.99
CA GLN A 218 -21.46 14.71 -12.29
C GLN A 218 -20.70 16.03 -12.55
N ARG A 219 -20.68 16.92 -11.56
CA ARG A 219 -19.94 18.20 -11.65
C ARG A 219 -18.44 17.97 -11.89
N ILE A 220 -17.84 16.96 -11.21
CA ILE A 220 -16.44 16.60 -11.40
C ILE A 220 -16.19 16.15 -12.83
N ARG A 221 -17.05 15.30 -13.40
CA ARG A 221 -16.92 14.84 -14.81
C ARG A 221 -16.97 15.99 -15.79
N THR A 222 -17.90 16.92 -15.63
CA THR A 222 -18.05 18.10 -16.50
C THR A 222 -16.87 19.04 -16.37
N ARG A 223 -16.39 19.29 -15.14
CA ARG A 223 -15.30 20.20 -14.86
C ARG A 223 -13.95 19.67 -15.29
N GLY A 224 -13.74 18.35 -15.20
CA GLY A 224 -12.47 17.68 -15.55
C GLY A 224 -11.34 17.83 -14.52
N TYR A 225 -11.62 18.41 -13.35
CA TYR A 225 -10.69 18.48 -12.23
C TYR A 225 -11.44 18.55 -10.90
N LEU A 226 -10.72 18.40 -9.79
CA LEU A 226 -11.28 18.49 -8.45
C LEU A 226 -10.32 19.26 -7.52
N ILE A 227 -10.88 20.21 -6.76
CA ILE A 227 -10.20 20.84 -5.63
C ILE A 227 -10.91 20.39 -4.36
N THR A 228 -10.15 19.91 -3.37
CA THR A 228 -10.69 19.54 -2.04
C THR A 228 -9.88 20.18 -0.94
N ALA A 229 -10.57 20.51 0.15
CA ALA A 229 -9.96 21.09 1.35
C ALA A 229 -10.50 20.38 2.58
N ASP A 230 -9.62 19.95 3.45
CA ASP A 230 -9.92 19.42 4.80
C ASP A 230 -10.78 18.13 4.82
N GLU A 231 -11.05 17.46 3.71
CA GLU A 231 -12.02 16.37 3.68
C GLU A 231 -11.53 15.05 4.27
N VAL A 232 -10.23 14.73 4.16
CA VAL A 232 -9.64 13.48 4.68
C VAL A 232 -8.64 13.76 5.77
N VAL A 233 -7.86 14.82 5.62
CA VAL A 233 -6.89 15.30 6.62
C VAL A 233 -7.16 16.78 6.84
N ALA A 234 -7.40 17.14 8.08
CA ALA A 234 -7.58 18.55 8.46
C ALA A 234 -6.30 19.35 8.12
N GLY A 235 -6.46 20.53 7.57
CA GLY A 235 -5.34 21.36 7.11
C GLY A 235 -4.73 20.91 5.79
N ALA A 236 -5.37 20.00 5.03
CA ALA A 236 -4.89 19.54 3.74
C ALA A 236 -5.77 20.04 2.59
N VAL A 237 -5.12 20.55 1.55
CA VAL A 237 -5.77 20.96 0.29
C VAL A 237 -5.15 20.18 -0.87
N SER A 238 -5.97 19.74 -1.82
CA SER A 238 -5.47 19.08 -3.03
C SER A 238 -6.16 19.61 -4.29
N VAL A 239 -5.41 19.59 -5.40
CA VAL A 239 -5.87 19.86 -6.75
C VAL A 239 -5.56 18.64 -7.60
N ALA A 240 -6.58 18.00 -8.18
CA ALA A 240 -6.48 16.73 -8.89
C ALA A 240 -7.04 16.80 -10.31
N ALA A 241 -6.44 16.04 -11.23
CA ALA A 241 -6.93 15.83 -12.58
C ALA A 241 -6.87 14.35 -12.98
N PRO A 242 -7.76 13.88 -13.90
CA PRO A 242 -7.82 12.50 -14.33
C PRO A 242 -6.70 12.17 -15.30
N VAL A 243 -6.15 10.97 -15.16
CA VAL A 243 -5.18 10.36 -16.09
C VAL A 243 -5.91 9.25 -16.84
N ARG A 244 -5.83 9.29 -18.18
CA ARG A 244 -6.54 8.35 -19.07
C ARG A 244 -5.55 7.43 -19.78
N ASP A 245 -6.00 6.23 -20.09
CA ASP A 245 -5.28 5.29 -20.94
C ASP A 245 -5.64 5.46 -22.43
N ALA A 246 -5.09 4.58 -23.27
CA ALA A 246 -5.35 4.54 -24.72
C ALA A 246 -6.83 4.34 -25.08
N SER A 247 -7.64 3.77 -24.19
CA SER A 247 -9.09 3.58 -24.38
C SER A 247 -9.90 4.83 -23.97
N GLY A 248 -9.26 5.84 -23.41
CA GLY A 248 -9.91 7.01 -22.83
C GLY A 248 -10.46 6.81 -21.41
N GLN A 249 -10.30 5.62 -20.83
CA GLN A 249 -10.72 5.32 -19.47
C GLN A 249 -9.81 6.02 -18.46
N VAL A 250 -10.40 6.51 -17.37
CA VAL A 250 -9.63 7.07 -16.25
C VAL A 250 -9.04 5.92 -15.43
N VAL A 251 -7.72 5.77 -15.51
CA VAL A 251 -6.97 4.72 -14.80
C VAL A 251 -6.29 5.21 -13.54
N ALA A 252 -6.07 6.52 -13.43
CA ALA A 252 -5.45 7.15 -12.28
C ALA A 252 -5.91 8.61 -12.11
N ILE A 253 -5.56 9.20 -10.98
CA ILE A 253 -5.55 10.65 -10.80
C ILE A 253 -4.14 11.12 -10.48
N LEU A 254 -3.78 12.25 -11.06
CA LEU A 254 -2.59 13.00 -10.70
C LEU A 254 -3.03 14.21 -9.88
N TYR A 255 -2.40 14.46 -8.73
CA TYR A 255 -2.77 15.60 -7.90
C TYR A 255 -1.57 16.21 -7.17
N VAL A 256 -1.71 17.49 -6.85
CA VAL A 256 -0.84 18.22 -5.91
C VAL A 256 -1.55 18.31 -4.58
N GLY A 257 -0.83 18.10 -3.49
CA GLY A 257 -1.35 18.21 -2.15
C GLY A 257 -0.42 19.00 -1.24
N ALA A 258 -0.99 19.93 -0.48
CA ALA A 258 -0.23 20.79 0.41
C ALA A 258 -1.03 21.21 1.65
N PRO A 259 -0.34 21.65 2.72
CA PRO A 259 -0.98 22.26 3.88
C PRO A 259 -1.83 23.49 3.48
N SER A 260 -3.01 23.63 4.08
CA SER A 260 -3.98 24.69 3.78
C SER A 260 -3.39 26.11 3.95
N MET A 261 -2.43 26.27 4.87
CA MET A 261 -1.77 27.55 5.10
C MET A 261 -0.95 28.03 3.86
N ARG A 262 -0.46 27.12 3.01
CA ARG A 262 0.19 27.44 1.73
C ARG A 262 -0.79 27.46 0.54
N MET A 263 -1.97 26.86 0.72
CA MET A 263 -2.97 26.67 -0.34
C MET A 263 -4.21 27.56 -0.12
N ARG A 264 -4.01 28.80 0.34
CA ARG A 264 -5.09 29.77 0.46
C ARG A 264 -5.55 30.29 -0.92
N PRO A 265 -6.83 30.60 -1.11
CA PRO A 265 -7.29 31.22 -2.35
C PRO A 265 -6.50 32.50 -2.69
N PRO A 266 -6.20 32.75 -3.98
CA PRO A 266 -6.64 32.00 -5.17
C PRO A 266 -5.73 30.83 -5.57
N ARG A 267 -4.66 30.53 -4.82
CA ARG A 267 -3.59 29.58 -5.19
C ARG A 267 -4.08 28.21 -5.67
N PRO A 268 -5.05 27.51 -5.04
CA PRO A 268 -5.49 26.20 -5.55
C PRO A 268 -6.00 26.29 -6.99
N ARG A 269 -6.74 27.35 -7.33
CA ARG A 269 -7.26 27.55 -8.68
C ARG A 269 -6.15 27.87 -9.68
N SER A 270 -5.12 28.60 -9.29
CA SER A 270 -3.96 28.92 -10.16
C SER A 270 -3.12 27.69 -10.49
N LEU A 271 -3.19 26.61 -9.70
CA LEU A 271 -2.49 25.35 -9.95
C LEU A 271 -3.25 24.42 -10.91
N VAL A 272 -4.55 24.64 -11.13
CA VAL A 272 -5.38 23.77 -11.98
C VAL A 272 -4.80 23.57 -13.39
N PRO A 273 -4.37 24.60 -14.13
CA PRO A 273 -3.79 24.42 -15.47
C PRO A 273 -2.56 23.50 -15.46
N ALA A 274 -1.65 23.68 -14.49
CA ALA A 274 -0.43 22.88 -14.38
C ALA A 274 -0.75 21.41 -14.05
N VAL A 275 -1.74 21.16 -13.19
CA VAL A 275 -2.16 19.80 -12.82
C VAL A 275 -2.86 19.11 -13.99
N ILE A 276 -3.71 19.82 -14.74
CA ILE A 276 -4.37 19.29 -15.95
C ILE A 276 -3.33 18.99 -17.04
N ASP A 277 -2.37 19.88 -17.28
CA ASP A 277 -1.29 19.67 -18.26
C ASP A 277 -0.45 18.45 -17.91
N ALA A 278 -0.05 18.30 -16.65
CA ALA A 278 0.70 17.14 -16.19
C ALA A 278 -0.10 15.83 -16.35
N ALA A 279 -1.39 15.83 -16.01
CA ALA A 279 -2.27 14.68 -16.20
C ALA A 279 -2.46 14.34 -17.69
N ALA A 280 -2.56 15.33 -18.55
CA ALA A 280 -2.65 15.14 -20.00
C ALA A 280 -1.34 14.56 -20.58
N LYS A 281 -0.17 15.05 -20.14
CA LYS A 281 1.13 14.47 -20.52
C LYS A 281 1.27 13.02 -20.12
N LEU A 282 0.84 12.67 -18.90
CA LEU A 282 0.85 11.29 -18.46
C LEU A 282 -0.15 10.44 -19.27
N SER A 283 -1.33 10.97 -19.56
CA SER A 283 -2.31 10.26 -20.40
C SER A 283 -1.77 9.99 -21.81
N GLN A 284 -1.09 10.96 -22.42
CA GLN A 284 -0.42 10.77 -23.72
C GLN A 284 0.66 9.69 -23.67
N ALA A 285 1.47 9.69 -22.61
CA ALA A 285 2.49 8.66 -22.39
C ALA A 285 1.89 7.26 -22.20
N LEU A 286 0.62 7.16 -21.74
CA LEU A 286 -0.16 5.92 -21.65
C LEU A 286 -0.96 5.60 -22.92
N GLY A 287 -0.73 6.32 -24.01
CA GLY A 287 -1.33 6.08 -25.30
C GLY A 287 -2.71 6.72 -25.53
N ALA A 288 -3.17 7.61 -24.66
CA ALA A 288 -4.41 8.35 -24.89
C ALA A 288 -4.28 9.25 -26.12
N VAL A 289 -5.16 9.06 -27.12
CA VAL A 289 -5.20 9.87 -28.32
C VAL A 289 -6.15 11.05 -28.11
N GLY A 290 -5.62 12.30 -28.18
CA GLY A 290 -6.44 13.49 -28.38
C GLY A 290 -7.36 13.89 -27.24
N SER A 291 -7.04 13.59 -25.98
CA SER A 291 -7.76 14.19 -24.85
C SER A 291 -7.42 15.67 -24.76
N LYS A 292 -8.22 16.49 -25.49
CA LYS A 292 -8.21 17.94 -25.29
C LYS A 292 -8.44 18.18 -23.79
N PRO A 293 -7.55 18.91 -23.11
CA PRO A 293 -7.81 19.24 -21.71
C PRO A 293 -9.18 19.91 -21.64
N ALA A 294 -10.02 19.50 -20.70
CA ALA A 294 -11.25 20.20 -20.43
C ALA A 294 -10.86 21.68 -20.22
N ALA A 295 -11.41 22.56 -21.05
CA ALA A 295 -11.17 23.99 -20.90
C ALA A 295 -11.55 24.32 -19.44
N ALA A 296 -10.65 25.00 -18.74
CA ALA A 296 -10.98 25.52 -17.40
C ALA A 296 -12.17 26.44 -17.55
N GLY A 297 -13.37 25.89 -17.39
CA GLY A 297 -14.61 26.65 -17.46
C GLY A 297 -14.58 27.72 -16.38
N GLN A 298 -15.01 28.92 -16.73
CA GLN A 298 -15.33 29.94 -15.74
C GLN A 298 -16.49 29.39 -14.90
N ASP A 299 -16.18 28.88 -13.73
CA ASP A 299 -17.17 28.21 -12.89
C ASP A 299 -17.64 29.09 -11.76
N ASP A 300 -18.96 29.31 -11.77
CA ASP A 300 -19.80 29.70 -10.62
C ASP A 300 -20.09 28.51 -9.67
N ALA A 301 -19.28 27.46 -9.68
CA ALA A 301 -19.43 26.41 -8.68
C ALA A 301 -19.03 26.96 -7.29
N PRO A 302 -19.83 26.71 -6.25
CA PRO A 302 -19.49 27.16 -4.91
C PRO A 302 -18.10 26.65 -4.59
N SER A 303 -17.21 27.58 -4.27
CA SER A 303 -15.86 27.27 -3.76
C SER A 303 -16.00 26.20 -2.69
N PRO A 304 -15.08 25.20 -2.61
CA PRO A 304 -15.05 24.37 -1.42
C PRO A 304 -15.21 25.31 -0.24
N SER A 305 -16.15 24.99 0.66
CA SER A 305 -16.41 25.83 1.83
C SER A 305 -15.10 25.89 2.61
N TRP A 306 -14.32 26.91 2.31
CA TRP A 306 -13.16 27.22 3.14
C TRP A 306 -13.70 27.47 4.53
N PRO A 307 -13.20 26.83 5.57
CA PRO A 307 -13.60 27.17 6.92
C PRO A 307 -13.31 28.65 7.13
N VAL A 308 -14.36 29.45 7.12
CA VAL A 308 -14.32 30.86 7.53
C VAL A 308 -14.03 30.81 9.01
N GLY A 309 -12.79 31.14 9.40
CA GLY A 309 -12.40 31.26 10.79
C GLY A 309 -11.86 29.97 11.43
N VAL A 310 -10.73 29.45 10.93
CA VAL A 310 -9.78 28.80 11.84
C VAL A 310 -9.02 29.96 12.50
N PRO A 311 -9.17 30.20 13.82
CA PRO A 311 -8.31 31.17 14.51
C PRO A 311 -6.86 30.72 14.30
N PRO A 312 -5.89 31.66 14.24
CA PRO A 312 -4.49 31.29 14.22
C PRO A 312 -4.27 30.36 15.40
N ILE A 313 -3.63 29.21 15.14
CA ILE A 313 -3.15 28.32 16.21
C ILE A 313 -2.23 29.21 17.04
N GLU A 314 -2.73 29.64 18.17
CA GLU A 314 -1.93 30.34 19.17
C GLU A 314 -0.78 29.41 19.50
N ALA A 315 0.43 29.84 19.24
CA ALA A 315 1.63 29.05 19.45
C ALA A 315 1.57 28.50 20.88
N ALA A 316 1.36 27.21 21.04
CA ALA A 316 1.39 26.57 22.34
C ALA A 316 2.75 26.90 22.95
N ARG A 317 2.74 27.73 23.99
CA ARG A 317 3.94 28.04 24.78
C ARG A 317 4.47 26.70 25.29
N PRO A 318 5.77 26.42 25.17
CA PRO A 318 6.33 25.23 25.75
C PRO A 318 6.09 25.28 27.25
N HIS A 319 5.24 24.41 27.79
CA HIS A 319 5.15 24.18 29.21
C HIS A 319 6.51 23.67 29.66
N SER A 320 7.22 24.53 30.42
CA SER A 320 8.41 24.14 31.15
C SER A 320 7.99 23.14 32.23
N ILE A 321 8.26 21.87 31.97
CA ILE A 321 8.28 20.84 33.02
C ILE A 321 9.74 20.68 33.45
N PHE A 322 10.18 21.56 34.33
CA PHE A 322 11.28 21.33 35.25
C PHE A 322 10.93 22.03 36.55
N ARG A 323 10.43 21.26 37.50
CA ARG A 323 10.71 21.32 38.93
C ARG A 323 10.55 19.91 39.50
#